data_55080b141b36505a6873be6e30b72b61
#
_entry.id   55080b141b36505a6873be6e30b72b61
#
_cell.length_a   1.000
_cell.length_b   1.000
_cell.length_c   1.000
_cell.angle_alpha   90.00
_cell.angle_beta   90.00
_cell.angle_gamma   90.00
#
_symmetry.space_group_name_H-M   'P 1'
#
loop_
_entity.id
_entity.type
_entity.pdbx_description
1 polymer ?
#
loop_
_entity_poly.entity_id
_entity_poly.type
_entity_poly.pdbx_seq_one_letter_code
_entity_poly.pdbx_strand_id
1 'polypeptide(L)'
;MEEHKDPEEEYSFLKETIKDEALKTKLKRDVLRMSWLGLIFGVIASFSFSAFHPLMDKLFKSDPREVTIPEEKEEEDGKEEEKPEETEQQILDAQSYRQMQQSLTEIAVQAKKSVVEITGVRSREDWTAAAEEAEHGAAGLIIADNGQQLLIFGEKLSAEEAGEVQVIFGDGQAYPARLKKQDGNLGFGIYAVERSAIAETTWAQIETAKLGSSKSVTEGDPVIVLGNPFGSGTAMGFGTVASTQKYQRMADGNYQFLCTDIAAAEKGSGVLVNLAGEVVGIVAKSTLAEEEPALVTGYGITELKKIIELLSNGQSVPYLGISGVDVTAQVVEQGIPEGVYVKEVAADSPAMGVGVQTGDVITSIGGKKVITLAAYHQELFEKRIGEKIKLKVKRQGSGGYVDVEFDVTVGSKE
;
A
#
# COMPACT_ATOMS: atom_id res chain seq x y z
N MET A 1 80.17 -14.88 79.36
CA MET A 1 78.75 -14.83 78.96
C MET A 1 78.54 -13.50 78.28
N GLU A 2 78.88 -13.42 77.03
CA GLU A 2 78.79 -12.20 76.25
C GLU A 2 77.80 -12.44 75.10
N GLU A 3 76.82 -11.59 75.03
CA GLU A 3 75.78 -11.57 74.01
C GLU A 3 76.32 -10.84 72.78
N HIS A 4 76.48 -11.56 71.70
CA HIS A 4 76.81 -10.99 70.39
C HIS A 4 75.57 -10.41 69.75
N LYS A 5 75.59 -9.08 69.54
CA LYS A 5 74.59 -8.37 68.75
C LYS A 5 75.08 -8.32 67.31
N ASP A 6 74.33 -8.88 66.38
CA ASP A 6 74.54 -8.83 64.96
C ASP A 6 74.20 -7.45 64.39
N PRO A 7 75.03 -6.83 63.51
CA PRO A 7 74.77 -5.51 62.94
C PRO A 7 74.11 -5.51 61.52
N GLU A 8 73.27 -6.47 61.20
CA GLU A 8 72.75 -6.57 59.79
C GLU A 8 71.36 -6.04 59.54
N GLU A 9 70.62 -5.49 60.47
CA GLU A 9 69.23 -5.07 60.27
C GLU A 9 69.03 -3.63 59.71
N GLU A 10 70.05 -2.79 59.61
CA GLU A 10 69.86 -1.40 59.20
C GLU A 10 69.97 -1.13 57.71
N TYR A 11 70.37 -2.12 56.89
CA TYR A 11 70.49 -1.92 55.43
C TYR A 11 69.29 -2.47 54.57
N SER A 12 68.40 -3.18 55.16
CA SER A 12 67.30 -3.78 54.42
C SER A 12 66.17 -2.81 54.02
N PHE A 13 65.91 -1.79 54.83
CA PHE A 13 64.78 -0.87 54.62
C PHE A 13 64.97 0.11 53.44
N LEU A 14 66.22 0.55 53.18
CA LEU A 14 66.48 1.46 52.04
C LEU A 14 66.46 0.78 50.68
N LYS A 15 66.69 -0.52 50.62
CA LYS A 15 66.65 -1.28 49.36
C LYS A 15 65.20 -1.61 48.89
N GLU A 16 64.27 -1.81 49.80
CA GLU A 16 62.88 -2.05 49.46
C GLU A 16 62.12 -0.79 48.99
N THR A 17 62.38 0.36 49.63
CA THR A 17 61.73 1.64 49.23
C THR A 17 62.18 2.11 47.84
N ILE A 18 63.46 1.91 47.46
CA ILE A 18 63.96 2.32 46.12
C ILE A 18 63.37 1.38 45.01
N LYS A 19 63.19 0.10 45.28
CA LYS A 19 62.59 -0.84 44.33
C LYS A 19 61.12 -0.54 44.08
N ASP A 20 60.37 -0.17 45.11
CA ASP A 20 58.92 0.12 44.99
C ASP A 20 58.63 1.40 44.21
N GLU A 21 59.44 2.46 44.37
CA GLU A 21 59.28 3.70 43.59
C GLU A 21 59.63 3.50 42.12
N ALA A 22 60.65 2.73 41.80
CA ALA A 22 61.06 2.43 40.42
C ALA A 22 60.02 1.52 39.71
N LEU A 23 59.38 0.58 40.44
CA LEU A 23 58.32 -0.26 39.94
C LEU A 23 57.07 0.55 39.72
N LYS A 24 56.66 1.42 40.65
CA LYS A 24 55.45 2.29 40.51
C LYS A 24 55.62 3.29 39.36
N THR A 25 56.85 3.80 39.12
CA THR A 25 57.10 4.73 37.99
C THR A 25 57.09 3.99 36.64
N LYS A 26 57.64 2.77 36.59
CA LYS A 26 57.53 1.90 35.39
C LYS A 26 56.09 1.53 35.08
N LEU A 27 55.35 1.08 36.10
CA LEU A 27 53.94 0.69 35.95
C LEU A 27 53.07 1.84 35.47
N LYS A 28 53.24 3.05 36.04
CA LYS A 28 52.53 4.27 35.57
C LYS A 28 52.86 4.62 34.12
N ARG A 29 54.11 4.47 33.70
CA ARG A 29 54.53 4.75 32.31
C ARG A 29 54.04 3.70 31.33
N ASP A 30 53.97 2.43 31.73
CA ASP A 30 53.47 1.34 30.91
C ASP A 30 51.92 1.41 30.80
N VAL A 31 51.22 1.74 31.88
CA VAL A 31 49.77 2.02 31.86
C VAL A 31 49.45 3.23 30.97
N LEU A 32 50.25 4.31 31.07
CA LEU A 32 50.07 5.48 30.23
C LEU A 32 50.31 5.17 28.74
N ARG A 33 51.32 4.34 28.42
CA ARG A 33 51.58 3.87 27.06
C ARG A 33 50.47 2.98 26.52
N MET A 34 49.96 2.04 27.34
CA MET A 34 48.82 1.19 26.96
C MET A 34 47.54 2.00 26.75
N SER A 35 47.27 2.99 27.60
CA SER A 35 46.13 3.90 27.43
C SER A 35 46.23 4.73 26.15
N TRP A 36 47.41 5.25 25.81
CA TRP A 36 47.66 5.95 24.56
C TRP A 36 47.51 5.04 23.33
N LEU A 37 48.01 3.81 23.38
CA LEU A 37 47.85 2.80 22.33
C LEU A 37 46.39 2.41 22.15
N GLY A 38 45.65 2.23 23.26
CA GLY A 38 44.21 1.95 23.23
C GLY A 38 43.39 3.10 22.62
N LEU A 39 43.77 4.36 22.93
CA LEU A 39 43.10 5.53 22.35
C LEU A 39 43.39 5.66 20.86
N ILE A 40 44.62 5.45 20.42
CA ILE A 40 45.02 5.45 19.00
C ILE A 40 44.27 4.33 18.26
N PHE A 41 44.23 3.11 18.84
CA PHE A 41 43.49 1.99 18.24
C PHE A 41 42.00 2.26 18.16
N GLY A 42 41.41 2.84 19.21
CA GLY A 42 39.99 3.23 19.22
C GLY A 42 39.65 4.27 18.15
N VAL A 43 40.50 5.27 17.95
CA VAL A 43 40.34 6.28 16.90
C VAL A 43 40.46 5.66 15.51
N ILE A 44 41.47 4.82 15.29
CA ILE A 44 41.67 4.14 14.00
C ILE A 44 40.51 3.18 13.72
N ALA A 45 40.05 2.39 14.70
CA ALA A 45 38.95 1.48 14.58
C ALA A 45 37.61 2.22 14.28
N SER A 46 37.35 3.33 14.98
CA SER A 46 36.21 4.20 14.74
C SER A 46 36.22 4.81 13.35
N PHE A 47 37.39 5.29 12.90
CA PHE A 47 37.53 5.86 11.56
C PHE A 47 37.39 4.79 10.47
N SER A 48 37.97 3.60 10.68
CA SER A 48 37.80 2.46 9.77
C SER A 48 36.35 2.01 9.69
N PHE A 49 35.69 1.88 10.84
CA PHE A 49 34.25 1.53 10.87
C PHE A 49 33.39 2.57 10.15
N SER A 50 33.64 3.87 10.42
CA SER A 50 32.89 4.95 9.75
C SER A 50 33.16 5.02 8.24
N ALA A 51 34.38 4.72 7.79
CA ALA A 51 34.76 4.72 6.38
C ALA A 51 34.22 3.47 5.63
N PHE A 52 34.16 2.31 6.30
CA PHE A 52 33.71 1.07 5.72
C PHE A 52 32.21 0.85 5.83
N HIS A 53 31.52 1.49 6.80
CA HIS A 53 30.08 1.37 6.99
C HIS A 53 29.27 1.68 5.71
N PRO A 54 29.48 2.78 4.97
CA PRO A 54 28.76 3.06 3.75
C PRO A 54 29.09 2.08 2.60
N LEU A 55 30.27 1.46 2.64
CA LEU A 55 30.65 0.44 1.65
C LEU A 55 29.97 -0.91 1.95
N MET A 56 29.87 -1.26 3.23
CA MET A 56 29.16 -2.45 3.70
C MET A 56 27.66 -2.32 3.46
N ASP A 57 27.07 -1.15 3.71
CA ASP A 57 25.65 -0.90 3.40
C ASP A 57 25.34 -1.07 1.90
N LYS A 58 26.24 -0.66 1.01
CA LYS A 58 26.09 -0.86 -0.44
C LYS A 58 26.29 -2.32 -0.89
N LEU A 59 27.08 -3.10 -0.15
CA LEU A 59 27.35 -4.50 -0.50
C LEU A 59 26.36 -5.49 0.08
N PHE A 60 25.70 -5.16 1.20
CA PHE A 60 24.83 -6.08 1.93
C PHE A 60 23.34 -5.67 1.98
N LYS A 61 23.01 -4.41 1.68
CA LYS A 61 21.63 -3.97 1.48
C LYS A 61 21.42 -3.77 -0.01
N SER A 62 20.86 -4.76 -0.67
CA SER A 62 20.25 -4.53 -1.98
C SER A 62 19.06 -3.57 -1.77
N ASP A 63 19.01 -2.47 -2.50
CA ASP A 63 17.84 -1.60 -2.50
C ASP A 63 16.59 -2.43 -2.85
N PRO A 64 15.46 -2.23 -2.17
CA PRO A 64 14.23 -2.90 -2.51
C PRO A 64 13.87 -2.61 -3.96
N ARG A 65 13.44 -3.65 -4.69
CA ARG A 65 13.03 -3.48 -6.09
C ARG A 65 11.84 -2.52 -6.17
N GLU A 66 11.91 -1.61 -7.12
CA GLU A 66 10.79 -0.73 -7.44
C GLU A 66 9.64 -1.56 -8.02
N VAL A 67 8.43 -1.30 -7.52
CA VAL A 67 7.22 -1.95 -8.01
C VAL A 67 6.70 -1.11 -9.17
N THR A 68 6.58 -1.72 -10.35
CA THR A 68 5.97 -1.13 -11.53
C THR A 68 4.74 -1.93 -11.90
N ILE A 69 3.60 -1.26 -11.98
CA ILE A 69 2.34 -1.87 -12.41
C ILE A 69 2.07 -1.39 -13.84
N PRO A 70 1.99 -2.31 -14.84
CA PRO A 70 1.76 -1.90 -16.23
C PRO A 70 0.46 -1.10 -16.39
N GLU A 71 0.55 0.04 -17.08
CA GLU A 71 -0.63 0.78 -17.51
C GLU A 71 -1.33 0.04 -18.66
N GLU A 72 -2.65 0.11 -18.68
CA GLU A 72 -3.45 -0.45 -19.75
C GLU A 72 -3.22 0.36 -21.04
N LYS A 73 -2.77 -0.32 -22.09
CA LYS A 73 -2.79 0.27 -23.43
C LYS A 73 -4.23 0.22 -23.92
N GLU A 74 -4.76 1.33 -24.42
CA GLU A 74 -5.99 1.33 -25.18
C GLU A 74 -5.74 0.46 -26.43
N GLU A 75 -6.30 -0.75 -26.45
CA GLU A 75 -6.32 -1.57 -27.65
C GLU A 75 -7.25 -0.88 -28.65
N GLU A 76 -6.69 -0.36 -29.73
CA GLU A 76 -7.47 0.02 -30.90
C GLU A 76 -8.18 -1.23 -31.40
N ASP A 77 -9.50 -1.16 -31.43
CA ASP A 77 -10.46 -2.20 -31.81
C ASP A 77 -10.21 -2.66 -33.27
N GLY A 78 -9.22 -3.53 -33.43
CA GLY A 78 -8.97 -4.29 -34.65
C GLY A 78 -9.74 -5.60 -34.58
N LYS A 79 -11.04 -5.55 -34.86
CA LYS A 79 -11.84 -6.76 -35.08
C LYS A 79 -11.39 -7.44 -36.35
N GLU A 80 -10.53 -8.48 -36.23
CA GLU A 80 -10.50 -9.53 -37.22
C GLU A 80 -11.74 -10.41 -37.03
N GLU A 81 -12.63 -10.39 -38.03
CA GLU A 81 -13.77 -11.31 -38.10
C GLU A 81 -13.24 -12.73 -38.33
N GLU A 82 -13.09 -13.52 -37.26
CA GLU A 82 -12.97 -14.97 -37.37
C GLU A 82 -14.30 -15.55 -37.87
N LYS A 83 -14.23 -16.28 -38.97
CA LYS A 83 -15.36 -17.05 -39.47
C LYS A 83 -15.83 -18.07 -38.43
N PRO A 84 -17.15 -18.22 -38.22
CA PRO A 84 -17.64 -19.24 -37.30
C PRO A 84 -17.31 -20.64 -37.83
N GLU A 85 -16.46 -21.36 -37.11
CA GLU A 85 -16.40 -22.81 -37.21
C GLU A 85 -17.73 -23.38 -36.71
N GLU A 86 -18.28 -24.36 -37.42
CA GLU A 86 -19.52 -25.07 -37.04
C GLU A 86 -19.27 -25.73 -35.65
N THR A 87 -19.80 -25.08 -34.64
CA THR A 87 -19.77 -25.58 -33.27
C THR A 87 -20.74 -26.73 -33.15
N GLU A 88 -20.25 -27.96 -32.95
CA GLU A 88 -21.04 -29.06 -32.46
C GLU A 88 -21.83 -28.58 -31.22
N GLN A 89 -23.13 -28.65 -31.26
CA GLN A 89 -24.00 -28.30 -30.11
C GLN A 89 -23.64 -29.23 -28.95
N GLN A 90 -22.75 -28.79 -28.05
CA GLN A 90 -22.55 -29.49 -26.80
C GLN A 90 -23.86 -29.49 -26.01
N ILE A 91 -24.43 -30.67 -25.84
CA ILE A 91 -25.59 -30.86 -24.97
C ILE A 91 -25.12 -30.53 -23.54
N LEU A 92 -25.60 -29.42 -22.99
CA LEU A 92 -25.34 -29.04 -21.59
C LEU A 92 -26.07 -30.04 -20.68
N ASP A 93 -25.32 -31.04 -20.23
CA ASP A 93 -25.78 -32.02 -19.25
C ASP A 93 -25.20 -31.71 -17.84
N ALA A 94 -25.60 -32.50 -16.85
CA ALA A 94 -25.11 -32.34 -15.49
C ALA A 94 -23.57 -32.55 -15.36
N GLN A 95 -22.96 -33.24 -16.31
CA GLN A 95 -21.53 -33.47 -16.34
C GLN A 95 -20.78 -32.20 -16.83
N SER A 96 -21.28 -31.58 -17.90
CA SER A 96 -20.75 -30.29 -18.41
C SER A 96 -20.84 -29.22 -17.36
N TYR A 97 -21.94 -29.13 -16.60
CA TYR A 97 -22.07 -28.21 -15.48
C TYR A 97 -21.02 -28.47 -14.38
N ARG A 98 -20.79 -29.73 -13.99
CA ARG A 98 -19.75 -30.09 -13.01
C ARG A 98 -18.36 -29.69 -13.48
N GLN A 99 -18.03 -29.92 -14.74
CA GLN A 99 -16.73 -29.55 -15.33
C GLN A 99 -16.54 -28.02 -15.28
N MET A 100 -17.57 -27.27 -15.62
CA MET A 100 -17.54 -25.81 -15.50
C MET A 100 -17.30 -25.36 -14.05
N GLN A 101 -18.01 -25.94 -13.07
CA GLN A 101 -17.80 -25.63 -11.65
C GLN A 101 -16.42 -26.02 -11.16
N GLN A 102 -15.86 -27.13 -11.64
CA GLN A 102 -14.49 -27.52 -11.33
C GLN A 102 -13.48 -26.50 -11.85
N SER A 103 -13.62 -26.08 -13.12
CA SER A 103 -12.75 -25.05 -13.72
C SER A 103 -12.81 -23.73 -12.96
N LEU A 104 -14.01 -23.25 -12.56
CA LEU A 104 -14.17 -22.08 -11.74
C LEU A 104 -13.47 -22.23 -10.36
N THR A 105 -13.61 -23.40 -9.77
CA THR A 105 -12.95 -23.70 -8.48
C THR A 105 -11.43 -23.72 -8.60
N GLU A 106 -10.88 -24.28 -9.70
CA GLU A 106 -9.43 -24.29 -9.95
C GLU A 106 -8.89 -22.86 -10.10
N ILE A 107 -9.57 -21.99 -10.84
CA ILE A 107 -9.24 -20.56 -10.95
C ILE A 107 -9.28 -19.90 -9.57
N ALA A 108 -10.33 -20.13 -8.79
CA ALA A 108 -10.50 -19.57 -7.46
C ALA A 108 -9.38 -20.01 -6.51
N VAL A 109 -9.02 -21.29 -6.50
CA VAL A 109 -7.93 -21.85 -5.67
C VAL A 109 -6.59 -21.25 -6.04
N GLN A 110 -6.32 -21.08 -7.33
CA GLN A 110 -5.08 -20.46 -7.79
C GLN A 110 -5.01 -18.98 -7.40
N ALA A 111 -6.06 -18.20 -7.67
CA ALA A 111 -6.12 -16.78 -7.32
C ALA A 111 -6.07 -16.56 -5.80
N LYS A 112 -6.67 -17.48 -5.00
CA LYS A 112 -6.66 -17.41 -3.54
C LYS A 112 -5.25 -17.39 -2.94
N LYS A 113 -4.23 -17.91 -3.62
CA LYS A 113 -2.84 -17.86 -3.16
C LYS A 113 -2.30 -16.42 -3.02
N SER A 114 -2.94 -15.46 -3.67
CA SER A 114 -2.61 -14.04 -3.56
C SER A 114 -3.46 -13.29 -2.53
N VAL A 115 -4.41 -13.97 -1.88
CA VAL A 115 -5.33 -13.35 -0.92
C VAL A 115 -4.96 -13.76 0.50
N VAL A 116 -4.88 -12.79 1.38
CA VAL A 116 -4.53 -12.93 2.80
C VAL A 116 -5.55 -12.21 3.66
N GLU A 117 -5.49 -12.39 4.96
CA GLU A 117 -6.27 -11.63 5.93
C GLU A 117 -5.36 -10.69 6.72
N ILE A 118 -5.73 -9.41 6.82
CA ILE A 118 -5.04 -8.38 7.61
C ILE A 118 -5.86 -8.17 8.87
N THR A 119 -5.26 -8.41 10.05
CA THR A 119 -5.94 -8.28 11.33
C THR A 119 -5.09 -7.54 12.35
N GLY A 120 -5.73 -6.88 13.29
CA GLY A 120 -5.09 -6.29 14.46
C GLY A 120 -5.12 -7.26 15.64
N VAL A 121 -4.01 -7.37 16.36
CA VAL A 121 -3.96 -8.15 17.61
C VAL A 121 -4.31 -7.23 18.77
N ARG A 122 -5.45 -7.46 19.40
CA ARG A 122 -5.77 -6.81 20.67
C ARG A 122 -4.96 -7.45 21.81
N SER A 123 -4.58 -6.64 22.78
CA SER A 123 -3.83 -7.09 23.96
C SER A 123 -4.54 -8.24 24.68
N ARG A 124 -3.76 -9.24 25.11
CA ARG A 124 -4.21 -10.52 25.71
C ARG A 124 -5.02 -10.42 27.01
N GLU A 125 -5.30 -9.24 27.53
CA GLU A 125 -5.97 -9.08 28.84
C GLU A 125 -7.51 -9.30 28.79
N ASP A 126 -8.12 -9.23 27.59
CA ASP A 126 -9.57 -9.46 27.40
C ASP A 126 -9.87 -10.71 26.54
N TRP A 127 -9.35 -11.88 26.95
CA TRP A 127 -9.58 -13.12 26.22
C TRP A 127 -11.06 -13.56 26.16
N THR A 128 -11.90 -13.08 27.08
CA THR A 128 -13.35 -13.36 27.10
C THR A 128 -14.10 -12.54 26.06
N ALA A 129 -13.72 -11.29 25.82
CA ALA A 129 -14.23 -10.47 24.72
C ALA A 129 -13.70 -10.93 23.35
N ALA A 130 -12.46 -11.43 23.29
CA ALA A 130 -11.84 -11.96 22.10
C ALA A 130 -12.49 -13.25 21.53
N ALA A 131 -13.26 -13.97 22.35
CA ALA A 131 -13.96 -15.18 21.90
C ALA A 131 -15.32 -14.88 21.25
N GLU A 132 -15.94 -13.74 21.57
CA GLU A 132 -17.24 -13.33 21.00
C GLU A 132 -17.08 -12.31 19.84
N GLU A 133 -15.97 -11.58 19.77
CA GLU A 133 -15.62 -10.61 18.75
C GLU A 133 -14.28 -10.92 18.08
N ALA A 134 -14.08 -12.12 17.60
CA ALA A 134 -13.13 -12.32 16.51
C ALA A 134 -13.71 -11.59 15.27
N GLU A 135 -13.67 -10.27 15.29
CA GLU A 135 -13.91 -9.48 14.09
C GLU A 135 -12.85 -9.95 13.09
N HIS A 136 -13.33 -10.69 12.10
CA HIS A 136 -12.47 -11.14 11.01
C HIS A 136 -11.81 -9.92 10.38
N GLY A 137 -10.51 -10.05 10.13
CA GLY A 137 -9.72 -9.00 9.53
C GLY A 137 -10.25 -8.58 8.16
N ALA A 138 -9.65 -7.57 7.59
CA ALA A 138 -9.91 -7.19 6.22
C ALA A 138 -9.14 -8.10 5.25
N ALA A 139 -9.72 -8.39 4.09
CA ALA A 139 -8.99 -9.09 3.04
C ALA A 139 -7.84 -8.21 2.52
N GLY A 140 -6.67 -8.82 2.35
CA GLY A 140 -5.49 -8.22 1.75
C GLY A 140 -5.08 -8.94 0.47
N LEU A 141 -4.45 -8.20 -0.44
CA LEU A 141 -3.98 -8.71 -1.71
C LEU A 141 -2.46 -8.61 -1.80
N ILE A 142 -1.77 -9.72 -2.02
CA ILE A 142 -0.31 -9.76 -2.20
C ILE A 142 0.02 -9.12 -3.55
N ILE A 143 0.63 -7.93 -3.53
CA ILE A 143 0.92 -7.16 -4.74
C ILE A 143 2.31 -7.45 -5.29
N ALA A 144 3.31 -7.53 -4.41
CA ALA A 144 4.69 -7.68 -4.84
C ALA A 144 5.58 -8.27 -3.75
N ASP A 145 6.63 -8.97 -4.18
CA ASP A 145 7.84 -9.24 -3.42
C ASP A 145 8.94 -8.30 -3.92
N ASN A 146 9.36 -7.34 -3.09
CA ASN A 146 10.43 -6.42 -3.45
C ASN A 146 11.85 -6.94 -3.13
N GLY A 147 11.95 -8.21 -2.70
CA GLY A 147 13.19 -8.88 -2.31
C GLY A 147 13.54 -8.78 -0.83
N GLN A 148 12.95 -7.84 -0.11
CA GLN A 148 13.10 -7.66 1.35
C GLN A 148 11.79 -7.89 2.09
N GLN A 149 10.69 -7.47 1.50
CA GLN A 149 9.36 -7.47 2.06
C GLN A 149 8.33 -7.97 1.06
N LEU A 150 7.36 -8.70 1.56
CA LEU A 150 6.13 -8.99 0.86
C LEU A 150 5.17 -7.83 1.09
N LEU A 151 4.68 -7.22 0.00
CA LEU A 151 3.82 -6.05 0.01
C LEU A 151 2.37 -6.48 -0.21
N ILE A 152 1.50 -6.04 0.68
CA ILE A 152 0.09 -6.43 0.73
C ILE A 152 -0.76 -5.17 0.70
N PHE A 153 -1.64 -5.06 -0.30
CA PHE A 153 -2.62 -3.99 -0.41
C PHE A 153 -3.92 -4.39 0.28
N GLY A 154 -4.48 -3.51 1.09
CA GLY A 154 -5.75 -3.76 1.75
C GLY A 154 -6.33 -2.51 2.40
N GLU A 155 -7.54 -2.64 2.92
CA GLU A 155 -8.20 -1.56 3.65
C GLU A 155 -7.42 -1.24 4.94
N LYS A 156 -7.35 0.03 5.28
CA LYS A 156 -6.75 0.49 6.52
C LYS A 156 -7.59 0.00 7.70
N LEU A 157 -6.93 -0.65 8.64
CA LEU A 157 -7.57 -0.97 9.92
C LEU A 157 -7.90 0.31 10.70
N SER A 158 -9.03 0.33 11.39
CA SER A 158 -9.40 1.44 12.26
C SER A 158 -8.39 1.59 13.41
N ALA A 159 -8.35 2.75 14.07
CA ALA A 159 -7.45 2.98 15.20
C ALA A 159 -7.72 2.02 16.37
N GLU A 160 -8.95 1.52 16.51
CA GLU A 160 -9.35 0.54 17.51
C GLU A 160 -8.87 -0.87 17.15
N GLU A 161 -8.76 -1.18 15.85
CA GLU A 161 -8.24 -2.43 15.32
C GLU A 161 -6.71 -2.42 15.18
N ALA A 162 -6.07 -1.24 15.16
CA ALA A 162 -4.65 -1.04 14.89
C ALA A 162 -3.75 -1.26 16.12
N GLY A 163 -3.91 -2.39 16.84
CA GLY A 163 -2.89 -2.87 17.74
C GLY A 163 -1.62 -3.30 16.99
N GLU A 164 -1.03 -4.44 17.35
CA GLU A 164 -0.04 -5.09 16.49
C GLU A 164 -0.74 -5.70 15.28
N VAL A 165 -0.39 -5.23 14.08
CA VAL A 165 -0.97 -5.76 12.83
C VAL A 165 -0.31 -7.08 12.48
N GLN A 166 -1.10 -8.05 12.09
CA GLN A 166 -0.67 -9.34 11.55
C GLN A 166 -1.33 -9.63 10.21
N VAL A 167 -0.65 -10.42 9.40
CA VAL A 167 -1.18 -10.98 8.16
C VAL A 167 -1.28 -12.49 8.30
N ILE A 168 -2.46 -13.02 8.07
CA ILE A 168 -2.74 -14.45 8.11
C ILE A 168 -2.81 -14.95 6.68
N PHE A 169 -1.96 -15.92 6.37
CA PHE A 169 -1.88 -16.55 5.04
C PHE A 169 -2.84 -17.73 4.91
N GLY A 170 -2.98 -18.24 3.66
CA GLY A 170 -3.91 -19.32 3.35
C GLY A 170 -3.66 -20.65 4.09
N ASP A 171 -2.48 -20.85 4.66
CA ASP A 171 -2.10 -21.98 5.50
C ASP A 171 -2.46 -21.78 6.99
N GLY A 172 -3.04 -20.64 7.35
CA GLY A 172 -3.39 -20.25 8.69
C GLY A 172 -2.23 -19.70 9.52
N GLN A 173 -1.04 -19.55 8.95
CA GLN A 173 0.09 -18.95 9.65
C GLN A 173 -0.02 -17.42 9.67
N ALA A 174 0.20 -16.83 10.85
CA ALA A 174 0.17 -15.40 11.07
C ALA A 174 1.59 -14.83 11.21
N TYR A 175 1.85 -13.73 10.52
CA TYR A 175 3.13 -13.04 10.56
C TYR A 175 2.94 -11.57 10.91
N PRO A 176 3.84 -10.98 11.72
CA PRO A 176 3.81 -9.57 12.02
C PRO A 176 3.92 -8.73 10.74
N ALA A 177 3.07 -7.73 10.64
CA ALA A 177 3.05 -6.80 9.53
C ALA A 177 3.08 -5.36 10.04
N ARG A 178 3.54 -4.45 9.20
CA ARG A 178 3.48 -3.01 9.50
C ARG A 178 2.85 -2.26 8.33
N LEU A 179 2.07 -1.26 8.65
CA LEU A 179 1.59 -0.33 7.64
C LEU A 179 2.77 0.48 7.11
N LYS A 180 3.10 0.30 5.82
CA LYS A 180 4.22 0.98 5.16
C LYS A 180 3.81 2.37 4.69
N LYS A 181 2.66 2.47 4.04
CA LYS A 181 2.11 3.71 3.51
C LYS A 181 0.60 3.56 3.33
N GLN A 182 -0.13 4.67 3.43
CA GLN A 182 -1.59 4.68 3.28
C GLN A 182 -2.04 5.88 2.44
N ASP A 183 -3.24 5.77 1.88
CA ASP A 183 -4.03 6.86 1.32
C ASP A 183 -5.25 7.11 2.21
N GLY A 184 -5.28 8.24 2.89
CA GLY A 184 -6.39 8.63 3.75
C GLY A 184 -7.63 9.12 2.97
N ASN A 185 -7.54 9.24 1.64
CA ASN A 185 -8.68 9.60 0.81
C ASN A 185 -9.59 8.39 0.54
N LEU A 186 -9.01 7.26 0.13
CA LEU A 186 -9.73 6.00 -0.15
C LEU A 186 -9.77 5.04 1.04
N GLY A 187 -8.90 5.23 2.05
CA GLY A 187 -8.83 4.32 3.17
C GLY A 187 -8.08 3.01 2.90
N PHE A 188 -7.22 2.99 1.89
CA PHE A 188 -6.35 1.84 1.58
C PHE A 188 -4.90 2.09 1.99
N GLY A 189 -4.16 1.00 2.20
CA GLY A 189 -2.74 1.06 2.51
C GLY A 189 -1.97 -0.16 2.02
N ILE A 190 -0.65 -0.04 2.08
CA ILE A 190 0.28 -1.13 1.88
C ILE A 190 0.83 -1.58 3.23
N TYR A 191 0.63 -2.85 3.52
CA TYR A 191 1.22 -3.55 4.65
C TYR A 191 2.44 -4.33 4.18
N ALA A 192 3.48 -4.36 5.00
CA ALA A 192 4.73 -5.03 4.70
C ALA A 192 4.99 -6.14 5.72
N VAL A 193 5.24 -7.34 5.24
CA VAL A 193 5.73 -8.48 6.02
C VAL A 193 7.19 -8.73 5.63
N GLU A 194 8.10 -8.84 6.61
CA GLU A 194 9.50 -9.11 6.34
C GLU A 194 9.66 -10.49 5.70
N ARG A 195 10.30 -10.55 4.53
CA ARG A 195 10.49 -11.79 3.77
C ARG A 195 11.18 -12.88 4.59
N SER A 196 12.17 -12.50 5.39
CA SER A 196 12.94 -13.40 6.24
C SER A 196 12.14 -14.01 7.39
N ALA A 197 10.98 -13.43 7.74
CA ALA A 197 10.09 -13.94 8.78
C ALA A 197 9.16 -15.04 8.25
N ILE A 198 8.91 -15.10 6.93
CA ILE A 198 7.97 -16.04 6.32
C ILE A 198 8.63 -17.40 6.15
N ALA A 199 8.02 -18.45 6.73
CA ALA A 199 8.48 -19.82 6.60
C ALA A 199 8.43 -20.31 5.14
N GLU A 200 9.37 -21.17 4.74
CA GLU A 200 9.42 -21.73 3.38
C GLU A 200 8.13 -22.48 2.99
N THR A 201 7.47 -23.12 3.96
CA THR A 201 6.19 -23.81 3.76
C THR A 201 5.06 -22.87 3.37
N THR A 202 4.96 -21.70 4.01
CA THR A 202 4.02 -20.64 3.65
C THR A 202 4.41 -20.01 2.32
N TRP A 203 5.72 -19.74 2.14
CA TRP A 203 6.25 -19.12 0.92
C TRP A 203 5.92 -19.96 -0.35
N ALA A 204 5.97 -21.28 -0.26
CA ALA A 204 5.65 -22.18 -1.37
C ALA A 204 4.16 -22.17 -1.78
N GLN A 205 3.28 -21.59 -0.95
CA GLN A 205 1.83 -21.59 -1.16
C GLN A 205 1.26 -20.24 -1.57
N ILE A 206 2.09 -19.20 -1.63
CA ILE A 206 1.67 -17.84 -1.96
C ILE A 206 2.14 -17.43 -3.36
N GLU A 207 1.38 -16.55 -3.98
CA GLU A 207 1.71 -15.92 -5.27
C GLU A 207 1.35 -14.45 -5.22
N THR A 208 2.01 -13.64 -6.03
CA THR A 208 1.61 -12.24 -6.24
C THR A 208 0.38 -12.20 -7.15
N ALA A 209 -0.54 -11.27 -6.85
CA ALA A 209 -1.75 -11.12 -7.62
C ALA A 209 -1.47 -10.65 -9.05
N LYS A 210 -2.23 -11.19 -9.99
CA LYS A 210 -2.30 -10.66 -11.35
C LYS A 210 -3.40 -9.60 -11.39
N LEU A 211 -3.05 -8.35 -11.66
CA LEU A 211 -4.01 -7.26 -11.76
C LEU A 211 -4.52 -7.16 -13.20
N GLY A 212 -5.81 -7.43 -13.39
CA GLY A 212 -6.51 -7.30 -14.67
C GLY A 212 -6.97 -5.88 -14.95
N SER A 213 -7.94 -5.72 -15.85
CA SER A 213 -8.59 -4.45 -16.17
C SER A 213 -10.04 -4.44 -15.73
N SER A 214 -10.44 -3.46 -14.91
CA SER A 214 -11.87 -3.25 -14.62
C SER A 214 -12.63 -2.59 -15.78
N LYS A 215 -11.91 -1.96 -16.71
CA LYS A 215 -12.51 -1.33 -17.90
C LYS A 215 -12.95 -2.35 -18.95
N SER A 216 -12.34 -3.54 -18.97
CA SER A 216 -12.73 -4.62 -19.87
C SER A 216 -13.89 -5.47 -19.33
N VAL A 217 -14.33 -5.22 -18.09
CA VAL A 217 -15.42 -5.94 -17.44
C VAL A 217 -16.76 -5.35 -17.88
N THR A 218 -17.67 -6.21 -18.31
CA THR A 218 -19.01 -5.85 -18.76
C THR A 218 -20.11 -6.50 -17.92
N GLU A 219 -21.32 -5.95 -18.00
CA GLU A 219 -22.50 -6.53 -17.34
C GLU A 219 -22.78 -7.93 -17.89
N GLY A 220 -22.97 -8.90 -16.98
CA GLY A 220 -23.14 -10.30 -17.30
C GLY A 220 -21.86 -11.15 -17.26
N ASP A 221 -20.68 -10.52 -17.16
CA ASP A 221 -19.43 -11.26 -17.03
C ASP A 221 -19.38 -12.05 -15.73
N PRO A 222 -18.95 -13.33 -15.76
CA PRO A 222 -18.80 -14.12 -14.57
C PRO A 222 -17.61 -13.64 -13.74
N VAL A 223 -17.82 -13.54 -12.42
CA VAL A 223 -16.80 -13.14 -11.44
C VAL A 223 -16.80 -14.07 -10.24
N ILE A 224 -15.62 -14.14 -9.62
CA ILE A 224 -15.38 -14.90 -8.40
C ILE A 224 -15.00 -13.89 -7.33
N VAL A 225 -15.65 -13.93 -6.16
CA VAL A 225 -15.21 -13.19 -4.99
C VAL A 225 -14.40 -14.09 -4.08
N LEU A 226 -13.24 -13.60 -3.63
CA LEU A 226 -12.33 -14.29 -2.71
C LEU A 226 -12.03 -13.41 -1.50
N GLY A 227 -11.84 -14.00 -0.34
CA GLY A 227 -11.52 -13.29 0.90
C GLY A 227 -12.54 -13.57 1.99
N ASN A 228 -13.07 -12.54 2.62
CA ASN A 228 -14.09 -12.61 3.66
C ASN A 228 -15.38 -11.86 3.26
N PRO A 229 -16.01 -12.18 2.10
CA PRO A 229 -17.18 -11.44 1.64
C PRO A 229 -18.41 -11.66 2.52
N PHE A 230 -18.48 -12.76 3.26
CA PHE A 230 -19.62 -13.14 4.10
C PHE A 230 -19.44 -12.82 5.59
N GLY A 231 -18.36 -12.10 5.95
CA GLY A 231 -18.08 -11.66 7.33
C GLY A 231 -17.62 -12.77 8.29
N SER A 232 -17.38 -13.99 7.81
CA SER A 232 -16.98 -15.13 8.63
C SER A 232 -15.95 -16.02 7.94
N GLY A 233 -14.66 -15.75 8.21
CA GLY A 233 -13.55 -16.55 7.68
C GLY A 233 -13.34 -16.39 6.18
N THR A 234 -12.33 -17.09 5.67
CA THR A 234 -11.98 -17.04 4.24
C THR A 234 -12.95 -17.87 3.42
N ALA A 235 -13.62 -17.23 2.46
CA ALA A 235 -14.63 -17.84 1.62
C ALA A 235 -14.41 -17.54 0.13
N MET A 236 -15.18 -18.20 -0.73
CA MET A 236 -15.30 -17.89 -2.15
C MET A 236 -16.79 -17.87 -2.54
N GLY A 237 -17.14 -16.98 -3.44
CA GLY A 237 -18.46 -16.90 -4.02
C GLY A 237 -18.36 -16.75 -5.54
N PHE A 238 -19.39 -17.20 -6.25
CA PHE A 238 -19.47 -17.15 -7.71
C PHE A 238 -20.73 -16.40 -8.09
N GLY A 239 -20.63 -15.54 -9.09
CA GLY A 239 -21.76 -14.78 -9.62
C GLY A 239 -21.39 -14.03 -10.88
N THR A 240 -22.16 -12.99 -11.17
CA THR A 240 -21.98 -12.15 -12.36
C THR A 240 -21.89 -10.67 -11.99
N VAL A 241 -21.28 -9.89 -12.86
CA VAL A 241 -21.30 -8.43 -12.77
C VAL A 241 -22.69 -7.95 -13.17
N ALA A 242 -23.38 -7.32 -12.24
CA ALA A 242 -24.73 -6.78 -12.44
C ALA A 242 -24.70 -5.35 -12.99
N SER A 243 -23.70 -4.55 -12.62
CA SER A 243 -23.53 -3.18 -13.13
C SER A 243 -22.10 -2.69 -13.01
N THR A 244 -21.66 -1.91 -14.00
CA THR A 244 -20.38 -1.20 -14.03
C THR A 244 -20.56 0.32 -14.04
N GLN A 245 -21.79 0.83 -13.91
CA GLN A 245 -22.12 2.23 -14.08
C GLN A 245 -22.16 3.04 -12.77
N LYS A 246 -21.93 2.39 -11.63
CA LYS A 246 -21.85 3.05 -10.33
C LYS A 246 -20.44 3.59 -10.10
N TYR A 247 -20.36 4.83 -9.64
CA TYR A 247 -19.09 5.50 -9.34
C TYR A 247 -19.10 6.11 -7.94
N GLN A 248 -18.01 5.91 -7.22
CA GLN A 248 -17.72 6.63 -5.98
C GLN A 248 -16.93 7.90 -6.30
N ARG A 249 -17.54 9.05 -6.04
CA ARG A 249 -16.86 10.33 -6.17
C ARG A 249 -16.11 10.65 -4.90
N MET A 250 -14.82 10.85 -5.05
CA MET A 250 -13.93 11.26 -3.97
C MET A 250 -13.23 12.57 -4.38
N ALA A 251 -12.54 13.20 -3.44
CA ALA A 251 -11.64 14.27 -3.81
C ALA A 251 -10.56 13.75 -4.78
N ASP A 252 -10.29 14.52 -5.82
CA ASP A 252 -9.31 14.27 -6.85
C ASP A 252 -9.51 13.01 -7.71
N GLY A 253 -10.66 12.33 -7.58
CA GLY A 253 -10.90 11.12 -8.37
C GLY A 253 -12.36 10.68 -8.44
N ASN A 254 -12.63 9.79 -9.38
CA ASN A 254 -13.90 9.13 -9.56
C ASN A 254 -13.62 7.65 -9.80
N TYR A 255 -14.05 6.81 -8.87
CA TYR A 255 -13.71 5.39 -8.85
C TYR A 255 -14.91 4.56 -9.27
N GLN A 256 -14.73 3.74 -10.31
CA GLN A 256 -15.75 2.83 -10.79
C GLN A 256 -16.02 1.74 -9.76
N PHE A 257 -17.28 1.39 -9.55
CA PHE A 257 -17.68 0.20 -8.83
C PHE A 257 -18.11 -0.91 -9.79
N LEU A 258 -17.66 -2.12 -9.47
CA LEU A 258 -18.20 -3.36 -10.01
C LEU A 258 -19.23 -3.89 -9.03
N CYS A 259 -20.51 -3.77 -9.38
CA CYS A 259 -21.60 -4.32 -8.58
C CYS A 259 -21.93 -5.73 -9.09
N THR A 260 -22.10 -6.68 -8.16
CA THR A 260 -22.38 -8.09 -8.52
C THR A 260 -23.73 -8.55 -7.97
N ASP A 261 -24.16 -9.74 -8.37
CA ASP A 261 -25.34 -10.44 -7.83
C ASP A 261 -25.00 -11.36 -6.63
N ILE A 262 -23.76 -11.30 -6.13
CA ILE A 262 -23.30 -12.10 -5.01
C ILE A 262 -23.69 -11.43 -3.69
N ALA A 263 -24.38 -12.16 -2.79
CA ALA A 263 -24.68 -11.66 -1.45
C ALA A 263 -23.41 -11.38 -0.64
N ALA A 264 -23.45 -10.38 0.20
CA ALA A 264 -22.35 -10.01 1.08
C ALA A 264 -22.81 -9.81 2.53
N ALA A 265 -21.88 -9.84 3.48
CA ALA A 265 -22.12 -9.31 4.82
C ALA A 265 -21.74 -7.83 4.89
N GLU A 266 -22.37 -7.07 5.78
CA GLU A 266 -22.10 -5.64 6.01
C GLU A 266 -20.61 -5.33 6.24
N LYS A 267 -19.92 -6.21 6.97
CA LYS A 267 -18.46 -6.09 7.24
C LYS A 267 -17.60 -7.00 6.35
N GLY A 268 -18.14 -7.46 5.23
CA GLY A 268 -17.41 -8.30 4.29
C GLY A 268 -16.28 -7.54 3.59
N SER A 269 -15.27 -8.25 3.14
CA SER A 269 -14.17 -7.72 2.35
C SER A 269 -13.60 -8.79 1.43
N GLY A 270 -12.94 -8.40 0.35
CA GLY A 270 -12.42 -9.40 -0.59
C GLY A 270 -11.86 -8.79 -1.86
N VAL A 271 -11.68 -9.65 -2.84
CA VAL A 271 -11.29 -9.28 -4.19
C VAL A 271 -12.20 -9.93 -5.20
N LEU A 272 -12.48 -9.24 -6.31
CA LEU A 272 -13.18 -9.77 -7.47
C LEU A 272 -12.16 -10.25 -8.50
N VAL A 273 -12.36 -11.47 -8.99
CA VAL A 273 -11.45 -12.13 -9.94
C VAL A 273 -12.23 -12.55 -11.17
N ASN A 274 -11.67 -12.32 -12.37
CA ASN A 274 -12.22 -12.77 -13.64
C ASN A 274 -11.87 -14.24 -13.95
N LEU A 275 -12.37 -14.77 -15.06
CA LEU A 275 -12.07 -16.15 -15.47
C LEU A 275 -10.62 -16.40 -15.91
N ALA A 276 -9.84 -15.36 -16.16
CA ALA A 276 -8.39 -15.47 -16.38
C ALA A 276 -7.56 -15.57 -15.07
N GLY A 277 -8.24 -15.51 -13.91
CA GLY A 277 -7.59 -15.48 -12.60
C GLY A 277 -6.98 -14.13 -12.24
N GLU A 278 -7.41 -13.06 -12.90
CA GLU A 278 -6.91 -11.71 -12.67
C GLU A 278 -7.86 -10.94 -11.75
N VAL A 279 -7.28 -10.15 -10.84
CA VAL A 279 -8.06 -9.28 -9.95
C VAL A 279 -8.58 -8.08 -10.73
N VAL A 280 -9.90 -7.95 -10.78
CA VAL A 280 -10.61 -6.86 -11.46
C VAL A 280 -11.25 -5.87 -10.50
N GLY A 281 -11.36 -6.21 -9.21
CA GLY A 281 -11.91 -5.30 -8.21
C GLY A 281 -11.49 -5.62 -6.78
N ILE A 282 -11.60 -4.62 -5.90
CA ILE A 282 -11.32 -4.72 -4.46
C ILE A 282 -12.60 -4.41 -3.70
N VAL A 283 -13.05 -5.36 -2.88
CA VAL A 283 -14.23 -5.21 -2.01
C VAL A 283 -13.77 -4.76 -0.63
N ALA A 284 -14.10 -3.53 -0.27
CA ALA A 284 -13.80 -2.94 1.03
C ALA A 284 -15.03 -2.99 1.94
N LYS A 285 -14.83 -3.09 3.25
CA LYS A 285 -15.93 -3.03 4.25
C LYS A 285 -16.77 -1.77 4.06
N SER A 286 -16.13 -0.64 3.73
CA SER A 286 -16.78 0.64 3.48
C SER A 286 -17.73 0.64 2.28
N THR A 287 -17.55 -0.26 1.31
CA THR A 287 -18.42 -0.34 0.13
C THR A 287 -19.73 -1.10 0.40
N LEU A 288 -19.79 -1.86 1.48
CA LEU A 288 -20.91 -2.75 1.81
C LEU A 288 -21.83 -2.18 2.91
N ALA A 289 -21.36 -1.23 3.70
CA ALA A 289 -22.04 -0.73 4.89
C ALA A 289 -23.33 0.09 4.61
N GLU A 290 -23.57 0.51 3.36
CA GLU A 290 -24.68 1.41 3.00
C GLU A 290 -25.78 0.76 2.13
N GLU A 291 -25.65 -0.53 1.79
CA GLU A 291 -26.57 -1.20 0.84
C GLU A 291 -27.42 -2.29 1.52
N GLU A 292 -28.76 -2.25 1.33
CA GLU A 292 -29.67 -3.31 1.71
C GLU A 292 -30.50 -3.79 0.48
N PRO A 293 -30.41 -5.07 0.06
CA PRO A 293 -29.53 -6.10 0.59
C PRO A 293 -28.06 -5.86 0.23
N ALA A 294 -27.14 -6.21 1.15
CA ALA A 294 -25.71 -6.10 0.86
C ALA A 294 -25.31 -7.07 -0.27
N LEU A 295 -24.87 -6.52 -1.38
CA LEU A 295 -24.31 -7.25 -2.51
C LEU A 295 -22.82 -6.92 -2.63
N VAL A 296 -22.02 -7.90 -3.03
CA VAL A 296 -20.59 -7.69 -3.26
C VAL A 296 -20.41 -6.58 -4.29
N THR A 297 -19.88 -5.46 -3.83
CA THR A 297 -19.54 -4.28 -4.62
C THR A 297 -18.09 -3.94 -4.37
N GLY A 298 -17.29 -3.80 -5.41
CA GLY A 298 -15.85 -3.53 -5.29
C GLY A 298 -15.40 -2.34 -6.12
N TYR A 299 -14.38 -1.64 -5.67
CA TYR A 299 -13.66 -0.66 -6.47
C TYR A 299 -13.00 -1.34 -7.67
N GLY A 300 -13.19 -0.82 -8.87
CA GLY A 300 -12.49 -1.28 -10.06
C GLY A 300 -10.96 -1.15 -9.90
N ILE A 301 -10.23 -2.21 -10.28
CA ILE A 301 -8.79 -2.27 -10.05
C ILE A 301 -8.01 -1.24 -10.87
N THR A 302 -8.52 -0.85 -12.05
CA THR A 302 -7.81 0.02 -12.98
C THR A 302 -7.46 1.37 -12.36
N GLU A 303 -8.41 2.01 -11.68
CA GLU A 303 -8.19 3.30 -11.01
C GLU A 303 -7.29 3.18 -9.76
N LEU A 304 -7.16 1.97 -9.19
CA LEU A 304 -6.33 1.73 -8.01
C LEU A 304 -4.87 1.43 -8.35
N LYS A 305 -4.55 1.00 -9.59
CA LYS A 305 -3.20 0.55 -9.98
C LYS A 305 -2.11 1.58 -9.65
N LYS A 306 -2.33 2.85 -10.01
CA LYS A 306 -1.34 3.91 -9.74
C LYS A 306 -1.17 4.20 -8.24
N ILE A 307 -2.26 4.14 -7.49
CA ILE A 307 -2.25 4.29 -6.02
C ILE A 307 -1.46 3.14 -5.40
N ILE A 308 -1.73 1.90 -5.81
CA ILE A 308 -1.01 0.71 -5.35
C ILE A 308 0.49 0.85 -5.64
N GLU A 309 0.87 1.29 -6.86
CA GLU A 309 2.27 1.51 -7.24
C GLU A 309 2.95 2.55 -6.34
N LEU A 310 2.34 3.74 -6.18
CA LEU A 310 2.89 4.81 -5.34
C LEU A 310 3.08 4.34 -3.89
N LEU A 311 2.04 3.76 -3.28
CA LEU A 311 2.09 3.30 -1.89
C LEU A 311 3.09 2.14 -1.71
N SER A 312 3.19 1.22 -2.67
CA SER A 312 4.16 0.11 -2.65
C SER A 312 5.60 0.61 -2.64
N ASN A 313 5.87 1.70 -3.35
CA ASN A 313 7.17 2.38 -3.40
C ASN A 313 7.37 3.39 -2.24
N GLY A 314 6.47 3.40 -1.24
CA GLY A 314 6.54 4.27 -0.07
C GLY A 314 6.24 5.74 -0.37
N GLN A 315 5.64 6.03 -1.52
CA GLN A 315 5.25 7.37 -1.92
C GLN A 315 3.82 7.66 -1.46
N SER A 316 3.54 8.91 -1.10
CA SER A 316 2.17 9.37 -0.81
C SER A 316 1.43 9.64 -2.11
N VAL A 317 0.10 9.50 -2.07
CA VAL A 317 -0.77 9.82 -3.19
C VAL A 317 -0.92 11.34 -3.31
N PRO A 318 -0.68 11.95 -4.49
CA PRO A 318 -0.89 13.38 -4.72
C PRO A 318 -2.35 13.77 -4.47
N TYR A 319 -2.54 14.89 -3.78
CA TYR A 319 -3.84 15.36 -3.32
C TYR A 319 -3.95 16.88 -3.42
N LEU A 320 -5.03 17.36 -4.01
CA LEU A 320 -5.43 18.78 -4.00
C LEU A 320 -6.73 19.03 -3.23
N GLY A 321 -7.58 18.00 -3.15
CA GLY A 321 -8.84 18.06 -2.41
C GLY A 321 -10.01 18.60 -3.22
N ILE A 322 -10.08 18.31 -4.51
CA ILE A 322 -11.10 18.81 -5.44
C ILE A 322 -12.04 17.67 -5.86
N SER A 323 -13.32 17.79 -5.54
CA SER A 323 -14.37 16.94 -6.11
C SER A 323 -14.99 17.63 -7.31
N GLY A 324 -14.92 17.01 -8.47
CA GLY A 324 -15.36 17.60 -9.74
C GLY A 324 -16.22 16.67 -10.60
N VAL A 325 -16.72 17.22 -11.70
CA VAL A 325 -17.40 16.48 -12.75
C VAL A 325 -17.02 17.06 -14.12
N ASP A 326 -17.11 16.23 -15.14
CA ASP A 326 -16.88 16.67 -16.53
C ASP A 326 -17.94 17.66 -16.95
N VAL A 327 -17.53 18.73 -17.65
CA VAL A 327 -18.44 19.60 -18.35
C VAL A 327 -18.80 18.94 -19.69
N THR A 328 -20.01 18.39 -19.79
CA THR A 328 -20.46 17.73 -21.01
C THR A 328 -20.71 18.72 -22.15
N ALA A 329 -20.75 18.24 -23.41
CA ALA A 329 -21.03 19.11 -24.57
C ALA A 329 -22.34 19.90 -24.44
N GLN A 330 -23.39 19.28 -23.87
CA GLN A 330 -24.68 19.95 -23.60
C GLN A 330 -24.55 21.11 -22.62
N VAL A 331 -23.66 20.97 -21.63
CA VAL A 331 -23.39 22.00 -20.62
C VAL A 331 -22.53 23.14 -21.21
N VAL A 332 -21.60 22.81 -22.14
CA VAL A 332 -20.84 23.82 -22.89
C VAL A 332 -21.76 24.68 -23.75
N GLU A 333 -22.80 24.13 -24.40
CA GLU A 333 -23.81 24.88 -25.13
C GLU A 333 -24.61 25.88 -24.27
N GLN A 334 -24.67 25.63 -22.96
CA GLN A 334 -25.27 26.55 -21.98
C GLN A 334 -24.31 27.66 -21.52
N GLY A 335 -23.10 27.73 -22.08
CA GLY A 335 -22.12 28.78 -21.81
C GLY A 335 -21.14 28.47 -20.67
N ILE A 336 -21.15 27.24 -20.13
CA ILE A 336 -20.14 26.80 -19.16
C ILE A 336 -18.90 26.37 -19.93
N PRO A 337 -17.69 26.85 -19.55
CA PRO A 337 -16.45 26.48 -20.25
C PRO A 337 -16.16 24.98 -20.16
N GLU A 338 -15.54 24.43 -21.23
CA GLU A 338 -15.02 23.06 -21.23
C GLU A 338 -13.96 22.87 -20.15
N GLY A 339 -14.04 21.77 -19.40
CA GLY A 339 -13.11 21.45 -18.32
C GLY A 339 -13.74 20.61 -17.20
N VAL A 340 -13.12 20.64 -16.02
CA VAL A 340 -13.63 19.96 -14.80
C VAL A 340 -14.33 20.98 -13.91
N TYR A 341 -15.64 20.84 -13.78
CA TYR A 341 -16.45 21.69 -12.89
C TYR A 341 -16.26 21.27 -11.44
N VAL A 342 -15.80 22.20 -10.61
CA VAL A 342 -15.57 21.98 -9.18
C VAL A 342 -16.92 21.97 -8.44
N LYS A 343 -17.30 20.80 -7.93
CA LYS A 343 -18.53 20.64 -7.11
C LYS A 343 -18.28 20.93 -5.64
N GLU A 344 -17.10 20.51 -5.17
CA GLU A 344 -16.74 20.66 -3.76
C GLU A 344 -15.22 20.78 -3.64
N VAL A 345 -14.76 21.54 -2.64
CA VAL A 345 -13.36 21.62 -2.24
C VAL A 345 -13.29 21.16 -0.80
N ALA A 346 -12.48 20.13 -0.55
CA ALA A 346 -12.34 19.54 0.78
C ALA A 346 -11.76 20.55 1.77
N ALA A 347 -12.27 20.54 3.00
CA ALA A 347 -11.75 21.36 4.08
C ALA A 347 -10.25 21.07 4.30
N ASP A 348 -9.49 22.09 4.66
CA ASP A 348 -8.05 22.03 4.95
C ASP A 348 -7.19 21.45 3.80
N SER A 349 -7.74 21.45 2.57
CA SER A 349 -7.04 20.96 1.38
C SER A 349 -6.14 22.03 0.76
N PRO A 350 -5.12 21.61 -0.02
CA PRO A 350 -4.27 22.53 -0.79
C PRO A 350 -5.06 23.48 -1.71
N ALA A 351 -6.11 22.98 -2.36
CA ALA A 351 -6.96 23.78 -3.24
C ALA A 351 -7.75 24.84 -2.46
N MET A 352 -8.29 24.50 -1.29
CA MET A 352 -8.97 25.45 -0.42
C MET A 352 -8.01 26.54 0.04
N GLY A 353 -6.79 26.16 0.43
CA GLY A 353 -5.78 27.08 0.93
C GLY A 353 -5.37 28.18 -0.06
N VAL A 354 -5.48 27.94 -1.37
CA VAL A 354 -5.19 28.93 -2.42
C VAL A 354 -6.44 29.65 -2.95
N GLY A 355 -7.64 29.25 -2.49
CA GLY A 355 -8.89 29.92 -2.80
C GLY A 355 -9.63 29.39 -4.04
N VAL A 356 -9.44 28.13 -4.40
CA VAL A 356 -10.32 27.40 -5.34
C VAL A 356 -11.70 27.27 -4.71
N GLN A 357 -12.76 27.40 -5.48
CA GLN A 357 -14.14 27.44 -5.00
C GLN A 357 -15.05 26.53 -5.82
N THR A 358 -16.14 26.11 -5.19
CA THR A 358 -17.27 25.50 -5.91
C THR A 358 -17.75 26.43 -7.01
N GLY A 359 -17.97 25.89 -8.22
CA GLY A 359 -18.35 26.66 -9.39
C GLY A 359 -17.18 27.07 -10.29
N ASP A 360 -15.93 26.89 -9.87
CA ASP A 360 -14.77 27.03 -10.76
C ASP A 360 -14.79 25.89 -11.81
N VAL A 361 -14.24 26.17 -13.00
CA VAL A 361 -14.02 25.14 -14.02
C VAL A 361 -12.53 25.02 -14.26
N ILE A 362 -11.92 23.92 -13.86
CA ILE A 362 -10.49 23.65 -14.07
C ILE A 362 -10.25 23.37 -15.55
N THR A 363 -9.32 24.08 -16.13
CA THR A 363 -8.95 23.98 -17.56
C THR A 363 -7.53 23.52 -17.78
N SER A 364 -6.65 23.65 -16.76
CA SER A 364 -5.25 23.23 -16.85
C SER A 364 -4.69 22.93 -15.47
N ILE A 365 -3.85 21.90 -15.37
CA ILE A 365 -3.05 21.54 -14.20
C ILE A 365 -1.59 21.38 -14.61
N GLY A 366 -0.67 22.05 -13.91
CA GLY A 366 0.77 21.98 -14.21
C GLY A 366 1.14 22.37 -15.65
N GLY A 367 0.34 23.22 -16.29
CA GLY A 367 0.54 23.66 -17.67
C GLY A 367 -0.08 22.76 -18.75
N LYS A 368 -0.61 21.60 -18.39
CA LYS A 368 -1.32 20.70 -19.30
C LYS A 368 -2.83 20.99 -19.29
N LYS A 369 -3.44 21.05 -20.48
CA LYS A 369 -4.90 21.25 -20.62
C LYS A 369 -5.62 19.98 -20.12
N VAL A 370 -6.66 20.17 -19.32
CA VAL A 370 -7.56 19.08 -18.86
C VAL A 370 -8.99 19.43 -19.23
N ILE A 371 -9.69 18.47 -19.81
CA ILE A 371 -11.08 18.59 -20.25
C ILE A 371 -12.00 17.58 -19.56
N THR A 372 -11.41 16.57 -18.90
CA THR A 372 -12.12 15.54 -18.14
C THR A 372 -11.51 15.37 -16.77
N LEU A 373 -12.30 14.86 -15.82
CA LEU A 373 -11.83 14.50 -14.48
C LEU A 373 -10.78 13.39 -14.53
N ALA A 374 -10.91 12.46 -15.48
CA ALA A 374 -9.91 11.41 -15.69
C ALA A 374 -8.56 12.00 -16.10
N ALA A 375 -8.54 12.95 -17.05
CA ALA A 375 -7.32 13.65 -17.47
C ALA A 375 -6.73 14.50 -16.32
N TYR A 376 -7.58 15.16 -15.52
CA TYR A 376 -7.15 15.88 -14.32
C TYR A 376 -6.47 14.93 -13.32
N HIS A 377 -7.08 13.79 -13.02
CA HIS A 377 -6.58 12.78 -12.09
C HIS A 377 -5.23 12.21 -12.56
N GLN A 378 -5.13 11.84 -13.85
CA GLN A 378 -3.89 11.36 -14.45
C GLN A 378 -2.76 12.40 -14.33
N GLU A 379 -3.03 13.66 -14.66
CA GLU A 379 -2.04 14.73 -14.56
C GLU A 379 -1.64 15.03 -13.11
N LEU A 380 -2.55 14.91 -12.16
CA LEU A 380 -2.25 15.06 -10.73
C LEU A 380 -1.30 13.95 -10.25
N PHE A 381 -1.52 12.70 -10.66
CA PHE A 381 -0.66 11.58 -10.28
C PHE A 381 0.78 11.66 -10.81
N GLU A 382 1.03 12.47 -11.85
CA GLU A 382 2.38 12.77 -12.34
C GLU A 382 3.12 13.82 -11.49
N LYS A 383 2.44 14.43 -10.51
CA LYS A 383 3.04 15.46 -9.66
C LYS A 383 3.63 14.87 -8.38
N ARG A 384 4.66 15.54 -7.86
CA ARG A 384 5.29 15.15 -6.59
C ARG A 384 4.68 15.91 -5.42
N ILE A 385 4.60 15.26 -4.27
CA ILE A 385 4.22 15.94 -3.03
C ILE A 385 5.19 17.09 -2.76
N GLY A 386 4.65 18.27 -2.40
CA GLY A 386 5.42 19.48 -2.18
C GLY A 386 5.76 20.27 -3.47
N GLU A 387 5.45 19.73 -4.65
CA GLU A 387 5.63 20.45 -5.92
C GLU A 387 4.63 21.61 -6.00
N LYS A 388 5.12 22.79 -6.42
CA LYS A 388 4.26 23.94 -6.74
C LYS A 388 3.83 23.86 -8.19
N ILE A 389 2.55 23.77 -8.42
CA ILE A 389 1.96 23.68 -9.76
C ILE A 389 0.99 24.85 -10.00
N LYS A 390 0.83 25.20 -11.25
CA LYS A 390 -0.16 26.17 -11.68
C LYS A 390 -1.48 25.48 -12.01
N LEU A 391 -2.54 25.91 -11.34
CA LEU A 391 -3.92 25.47 -11.59
C LEU A 391 -4.66 26.62 -12.25
N LYS A 392 -5.09 26.44 -13.52
CA LYS A 392 -5.91 27.44 -14.22
C LYS A 392 -7.36 27.04 -14.15
N VAL A 393 -8.18 27.99 -13.73
CA VAL A 393 -9.62 27.81 -13.68
C VAL A 393 -10.33 28.96 -14.38
N LYS A 394 -11.55 28.72 -14.79
CA LYS A 394 -12.50 29.75 -15.20
C LYS A 394 -13.55 29.93 -14.10
N ARG A 395 -13.67 31.13 -13.59
CA ARG A 395 -14.62 31.49 -12.52
C ARG A 395 -15.74 32.36 -13.05
N GLN A 396 -16.98 32.07 -12.67
CA GLN A 396 -18.15 32.88 -13.05
C GLN A 396 -18.08 34.25 -12.38
N GLY A 397 -18.02 35.30 -13.19
CA GLY A 397 -18.12 36.71 -12.76
C GLY A 397 -19.41 37.35 -13.27
N SER A 398 -19.62 38.65 -13.00
CA SER A 398 -20.79 39.39 -13.43
C SER A 398 -20.92 39.53 -14.95
N GLY A 399 -19.82 39.44 -15.69
CA GLY A 399 -19.76 39.56 -17.14
C GLY A 399 -19.46 38.27 -17.88
N GLY A 400 -19.57 37.12 -17.22
CA GLY A 400 -19.23 35.80 -17.76
C GLY A 400 -18.02 35.18 -17.06
N TYR A 401 -17.45 34.13 -17.63
CA TYR A 401 -16.29 33.43 -17.07
C TYR A 401 -15.00 34.21 -17.27
N VAL A 402 -14.22 34.35 -16.21
CA VAL A 402 -12.89 34.98 -16.18
C VAL A 402 -11.82 33.96 -15.86
N ASP A 403 -10.64 34.10 -16.45
CA ASP A 403 -9.49 33.24 -16.14
C ASP A 403 -8.89 33.63 -14.79
N VAL A 404 -8.69 32.64 -13.94
CA VAL A 404 -8.00 32.74 -12.65
C VAL A 404 -6.89 31.70 -12.61
N GLU A 405 -5.72 32.07 -12.11
CA GLU A 405 -4.57 31.18 -11.96
C GLU A 405 -4.18 31.11 -10.50
N PHE A 406 -4.00 29.89 -9.99
CA PHE A 406 -3.53 29.60 -8.66
C PHE A 406 -2.18 28.89 -8.68
N ASP A 407 -1.27 29.29 -7.79
CA ASP A 407 -0.07 28.53 -7.47
C ASP A 407 -0.39 27.64 -6.27
N VAL A 408 -0.60 26.36 -6.51
CA VAL A 408 -0.97 25.38 -5.48
C VAL A 408 0.18 24.43 -5.21
N THR A 409 0.43 24.12 -3.94
CA THR A 409 1.40 23.10 -3.54
C THR A 409 0.68 21.77 -3.39
N VAL A 410 1.13 20.75 -4.14
CA VAL A 410 0.55 19.41 -4.07
C VAL A 410 0.76 18.82 -2.68
N GLY A 411 -0.30 18.39 -2.04
CA GLY A 411 -0.30 17.74 -0.73
C GLY A 411 -0.52 16.23 -0.81
N SER A 412 -0.71 15.61 0.35
CA SER A 412 -1.21 14.25 0.51
C SER A 412 -2.26 14.23 1.61
N LYS A 413 -3.15 13.24 1.59
CA LYS A 413 -4.08 12.94 2.68
C LYS A 413 -3.68 11.59 3.27
N GLU A 414 -3.20 11.59 4.52
CA GLU A 414 -2.71 10.39 5.22
C GLU A 414 -3.60 10.01 6.41
#